data_f0f69559ddb131da8f05096d81dd9c02
#
_entry.id   f0f69559ddb131da8f05096d81dd9c02
#
_cell.length_a   1.000
_cell.length_b   1.000
_cell.length_c   1.000
_cell.angle_alpha   90.00
_cell.angle_beta   90.00
_cell.angle_gamma   90.00
#
_symmetry.space_group_name_H-M   'P 1'
#
loop_
_entity.id
_entity.type
_entity.pdbx_description
1 polymer ?
#
loop_
_entity_poly.entity_id
_entity_poly.type
_entity_poly.pdbx_seq_one_letter_code
_entity_poly.pdbx_strand_id
1 'polypeptide(L)'
;LISVVRNTDTGEEEIIRSKYVIACDGINSQVRRCLEVEQDESNYKGTLLQNLDIRLNNFPDSNEHIHYCAGTDHFMMVARLPGDFYRLLVSDRGESIDPDATPEESIQKLMDQHFDGVSMGERIWHSKWESWVRLAKTYRNQQIFLVGDSAHVHSTTGGQGMNCCIQDAWNLGWKL
;
A
#
# COMPACT_ATOMS: atom_id res chain seq x y z
N LEU A 1 -10.19 18.10 24.42
CA LEU A 1 -8.80 17.85 24.08
C LEU A 1 -8.11 19.14 23.63
N ILE A 2 -6.81 19.17 23.79
CA ILE A 2 -5.95 20.24 23.29
C ILE A 2 -4.89 19.59 22.41
N SER A 3 -4.82 19.99 21.16
CA SER A 3 -3.82 19.54 20.19
C SER A 3 -2.94 20.72 19.79
N VAL A 4 -1.63 20.50 19.75
CA VAL A 4 -0.69 21.47 19.18
C VAL A 4 -0.34 20.97 17.78
N VAL A 5 -0.65 21.78 16.78
CA VAL A 5 -0.40 21.47 15.36
C VAL A 5 0.66 22.41 14.86
N ARG A 6 1.68 21.88 14.22
CA ARG A 6 2.77 22.67 13.62
C ARG A 6 2.63 22.68 12.10
N ASN A 7 2.64 23.88 11.53
CA ASN A 7 2.77 24.04 10.09
C ASN A 7 4.20 23.62 9.67
N THR A 8 4.31 22.68 8.75
CA THR A 8 5.60 22.13 8.31
C THR A 8 6.42 23.11 7.48
N ASP A 9 5.78 24.07 6.82
CA ASP A 9 6.44 25.03 5.94
C ASP A 9 6.92 26.27 6.70
N THR A 10 6.11 26.76 7.64
CA THR A 10 6.42 27.98 8.41
C THR A 10 7.04 27.70 9.78
N GLY A 11 6.82 26.49 10.32
CA GLY A 11 7.22 26.14 11.69
C GLY A 11 6.31 26.72 12.78
N GLU A 12 5.27 27.48 12.41
CA GLU A 12 4.33 28.07 13.35
C GLU A 12 3.45 27.00 14.02
N GLU A 13 3.15 27.21 15.29
CA GLU A 13 2.30 26.32 16.08
C GLU A 13 0.93 26.95 16.32
N GLU A 14 -0.09 26.12 16.20
CA GLU A 14 -1.49 26.45 16.49
C GLU A 14 -2.04 25.51 17.56
N ILE A 15 -2.82 26.07 18.51
CA ILE A 15 -3.52 25.31 19.53
C ILE A 15 -4.99 25.09 19.09
N ILE A 16 -5.33 23.83 18.83
CA ILE A 16 -6.70 23.43 18.48
C ILE A 16 -7.39 22.80 19.69
N ARG A 17 -8.56 23.31 20.03
CA ARG A 17 -9.44 22.72 21.05
C ARG A 17 -10.57 21.92 20.37
N SER A 18 -10.67 20.63 20.69
CA SER A 18 -11.68 19.75 20.10
C SER A 18 -12.32 18.83 21.13
N LYS A 19 -13.50 18.32 20.82
CA LYS A 19 -14.17 17.28 21.61
C LYS A 19 -13.54 15.92 21.37
N TYR A 20 -13.20 15.64 20.14
CA TYR A 20 -12.55 14.39 19.70
C TYR A 20 -11.33 14.68 18.84
N VAL A 21 -10.41 13.72 18.79
CA VAL A 21 -9.31 13.65 17.80
C VAL A 21 -9.43 12.33 17.06
N ILE A 22 -9.41 12.39 15.74
CA ILE A 22 -9.48 11.22 14.87
C ILE A 22 -8.17 11.14 14.10
N ALA A 23 -7.37 10.13 14.42
CA ALA A 23 -6.09 9.90 13.78
C ALA A 23 -6.29 9.09 12.49
N CYS A 24 -6.12 9.75 11.35
CA CYS A 24 -6.10 9.17 10.02
C CYS A 24 -4.73 9.42 9.36
N ASP A 25 -3.67 9.42 10.14
CA ASP A 25 -2.31 9.82 9.77
C ASP A 25 -1.42 8.67 9.30
N GLY A 26 -2.05 7.53 8.93
CA GLY A 26 -1.42 6.44 8.22
C GLY A 26 -0.55 5.52 9.06
N ILE A 27 0.17 4.61 8.39
CA ILE A 27 0.99 3.55 9.01
C ILE A 27 2.01 4.08 10.02
N ASN A 28 2.55 5.27 9.77
CA ASN A 28 3.53 5.93 10.63
C ASN A 28 2.88 6.92 11.62
N SER A 29 1.62 6.68 12.00
CA SER A 29 0.82 7.56 12.84
C SER A 29 1.60 8.20 13.98
N GLN A 30 1.64 9.51 13.96
CA GLN A 30 2.23 10.31 15.03
C GLN A 30 1.32 10.31 16.26
N VAL A 31 0.01 10.39 16.05
CA VAL A 31 -0.97 10.35 17.14
C VAL A 31 -0.88 9.03 17.90
N ARG A 32 -0.81 7.89 17.21
CA ARG A 32 -0.62 6.59 17.85
C ARG A 32 0.65 6.55 18.71
N ARG A 33 1.76 7.08 18.19
CA ARG A 33 3.02 7.15 18.95
C ARG A 33 2.91 8.06 20.18
N CYS A 34 2.26 9.21 20.06
CA CYS A 34 2.04 10.11 21.20
C CYS A 34 1.15 9.50 22.29
N LEU A 35 0.28 8.55 21.90
CA LEU A 35 -0.56 7.81 22.84
C LEU A 35 0.11 6.56 23.41
N GLU A 36 1.33 6.24 22.98
CA GLU A 36 2.07 5.04 23.33
C GLU A 36 1.27 3.74 23.08
N VAL A 37 0.40 3.76 22.06
CA VAL A 37 -0.38 2.58 21.68
C VAL A 37 0.52 1.62 20.92
N GLU A 38 0.74 0.45 21.53
CA GLU A 38 1.48 -0.65 20.95
C GLU A 38 0.75 -1.25 19.74
N GLN A 39 1.53 -1.82 18.83
CA GLN A 39 1.05 -2.60 17.72
C GLN A 39 1.53 -4.04 17.82
N ASP A 40 0.64 -4.98 17.52
CA ASP A 40 1.06 -6.33 17.18
C ASP A 40 1.65 -6.30 15.78
N GLU A 41 2.94 -6.60 15.72
CA GLU A 41 3.59 -6.94 14.46
C GLU A 41 3.54 -8.47 14.36
N SER A 42 2.70 -8.98 13.46
CA SER A 42 2.78 -10.40 13.16
C SER A 42 4.14 -10.67 12.54
N ASN A 43 4.71 -11.85 12.78
CA ASN A 43 5.98 -12.32 12.20
C ASN A 43 5.94 -12.42 10.65
N TYR A 44 5.07 -11.68 10.01
CA TYR A 44 4.99 -11.52 8.60
C TYR A 44 6.17 -10.62 8.20
N LYS A 45 7.28 -11.25 7.81
CA LYS A 45 8.38 -10.52 7.17
C LYS A 45 7.79 -9.82 5.97
N GLY A 46 7.93 -8.49 5.91
CA GLY A 46 7.35 -7.68 4.86
C GLY A 46 7.68 -8.27 3.49
N THR A 47 6.67 -8.52 2.69
CA THR A 47 6.87 -8.91 1.30
C THR A 47 7.21 -7.65 0.54
N LEU A 48 8.34 -7.69 -0.16
CA LEU A 48 8.72 -6.60 -1.05
C LEU A 48 7.81 -6.60 -2.26
N LEU A 49 7.22 -5.45 -2.51
CA LEU A 49 6.30 -5.23 -3.62
C LEU A 49 6.84 -4.14 -4.53
N GLN A 50 6.65 -4.35 -5.82
CA GLN A 50 6.95 -3.35 -6.84
C GLN A 50 5.69 -3.09 -7.67
N ASN A 51 5.41 -1.81 -7.91
CA ASN A 51 4.39 -1.38 -8.86
C ASN A 51 5.08 -0.67 -10.03
N LEU A 52 4.71 -1.04 -11.25
CA LEU A 52 5.11 -0.35 -12.47
C LEU A 52 3.87 0.04 -13.26
N ASP A 53 3.84 1.26 -13.76
CA ASP A 53 2.93 1.66 -14.84
C ASP A 53 3.76 1.78 -16.11
N ILE A 54 3.48 0.90 -17.08
CA ILE A 54 4.34 0.66 -18.23
C ILE A 54 3.50 0.30 -19.48
N ARG A 55 4.01 0.59 -20.65
CA ARG A 55 3.48 0.02 -21.91
C ARG A 55 3.91 -1.42 -22.04
N LEU A 56 3.00 -2.28 -22.47
CA LEU A 56 3.32 -3.65 -22.86
C LEU A 56 3.07 -3.82 -24.36
N ASN A 57 4.05 -4.37 -25.06
CA ASN A 57 3.91 -4.73 -26.47
C ASN A 57 3.45 -6.18 -26.57
N ASN A 58 2.54 -6.46 -27.49
CA ASN A 58 1.99 -7.80 -27.78
C ASN A 58 1.31 -8.46 -26.57
N PHE A 59 0.83 -7.69 -25.58
CA PHE A 59 0.11 -8.27 -24.46
C PHE A 59 -1.28 -8.79 -24.93
N PRO A 60 -1.63 -10.05 -24.62
CA PRO A 60 -2.87 -10.66 -25.06
C PRO A 60 -4.06 -10.16 -24.21
N ASP A 61 -4.42 -8.89 -24.35
CA ASP A 61 -5.45 -8.29 -23.52
C ASP A 61 -6.77 -8.08 -24.25
N SER A 62 -7.85 -8.40 -23.55
CA SER A 62 -9.23 -8.12 -23.94
C SER A 62 -9.85 -6.98 -23.13
N ASN A 63 -9.13 -5.98 -22.68
CA ASN A 63 -9.65 -4.79 -21.96
C ASN A 63 -10.50 -5.06 -20.69
N GLU A 64 -10.86 -6.30 -20.42
CA GLU A 64 -11.89 -6.67 -19.44
C GLU A 64 -11.34 -7.50 -18.27
N HIS A 65 -10.05 -7.84 -18.30
CA HIS A 65 -9.50 -8.77 -17.33
C HIS A 65 -8.34 -8.20 -16.54
N ILE A 66 -8.24 -8.63 -15.31
CA ILE A 66 -7.02 -8.51 -14.50
C ILE A 66 -6.37 -9.89 -14.49
N HIS A 67 -5.12 -9.96 -14.94
CA HIS A 67 -4.37 -11.21 -14.96
C HIS A 67 -3.65 -11.39 -13.62
N TYR A 68 -3.84 -12.56 -13.01
CA TYR A 68 -3.13 -12.96 -11.81
C TYR A 68 -2.22 -14.13 -12.16
N CYS A 69 -0.91 -13.90 -12.04
CA CYS A 69 0.12 -14.89 -12.30
C CYS A 69 0.76 -15.28 -10.98
N ALA A 70 0.74 -16.55 -10.64
CA ALA A 70 1.32 -17.06 -9.41
C ALA A 70 2.38 -18.11 -9.72
N GLY A 71 3.58 -17.90 -9.22
CA GLY A 71 4.65 -18.88 -9.17
C GLY A 71 4.87 -19.39 -7.74
N THR A 72 5.89 -20.19 -7.54
CA THR A 72 6.27 -20.69 -6.20
C THR A 72 6.88 -19.59 -5.33
N ASP A 73 7.54 -18.63 -5.93
CA ASP A 73 8.39 -17.60 -5.33
C ASP A 73 7.92 -16.18 -5.63
N HIS A 74 7.01 -16.02 -6.57
CA HIS A 74 6.49 -14.70 -6.97
C HIS A 74 4.98 -14.71 -7.19
N PHE A 75 4.43 -13.50 -7.14
CA PHE A 75 3.08 -13.18 -7.56
C PHE A 75 3.14 -11.93 -8.45
N MET A 76 2.43 -11.96 -9.57
CA MET A 76 2.31 -10.81 -10.44
C MET A 76 0.85 -10.59 -10.81
N MET A 77 0.41 -9.35 -10.73
CA MET A 77 -0.88 -8.89 -11.24
C MET A 77 -0.62 -7.93 -12.40
N VAL A 78 -1.33 -8.12 -13.50
CA VAL A 78 -1.33 -7.22 -14.65
C VAL A 78 -2.73 -6.69 -14.86
N ALA A 79 -2.90 -5.37 -14.78
CA ALA A 79 -4.16 -4.69 -14.97
C ALA A 79 -4.00 -3.56 -15.99
N ARG A 80 -4.94 -3.45 -16.93
CA ARG A 80 -4.93 -2.34 -17.88
C ARG A 80 -5.31 -1.03 -17.21
N LEU A 81 -4.62 0.04 -17.58
CA LEU A 81 -4.91 1.42 -17.22
C LEU A 81 -5.45 2.19 -18.43
N PRO A 82 -6.09 3.35 -18.25
CA PRO A 82 -6.41 4.24 -19.36
C PRO A 82 -5.16 4.61 -20.18
N GLY A 83 -5.29 4.67 -21.51
CA GLY A 83 -4.24 5.17 -22.39
C GLY A 83 -3.13 4.17 -22.72
N ASP A 84 -3.43 2.92 -22.98
CA ASP A 84 -2.47 1.88 -23.42
C ASP A 84 -1.34 1.57 -22.45
N PHE A 85 -1.53 1.86 -21.17
CA PHE A 85 -0.62 1.48 -20.09
C PHE A 85 -1.19 0.32 -19.29
N TYR A 86 -0.29 -0.39 -18.64
CA TYR A 86 -0.61 -1.49 -17.73
C TYR A 86 0.04 -1.24 -16.38
N ARG A 87 -0.69 -1.53 -15.32
CA ARG A 87 -0.13 -1.61 -13.98
C ARG A 87 0.29 -3.04 -13.69
N LEU A 88 1.56 -3.20 -13.40
CA LEU A 88 2.11 -4.44 -12.87
C LEU A 88 2.32 -4.27 -11.37
N LEU A 89 1.70 -5.16 -10.58
CA LEU A 89 2.03 -5.32 -9.16
C LEU A 89 2.77 -6.65 -9.02
N VAL A 90 4.00 -6.58 -8.61
CA VAL A 90 4.87 -7.76 -8.47
C VAL A 90 5.30 -7.89 -7.02
N SER A 91 5.07 -9.07 -6.44
CA SER A 91 5.69 -9.46 -5.18
C SER A 91 6.79 -10.48 -5.45
N ASP A 92 7.94 -10.26 -4.88
CA ASP A 92 9.05 -11.20 -4.94
C ASP A 92 9.49 -11.55 -3.51
N ARG A 93 9.75 -12.82 -3.29
CA ARG A 93 10.27 -13.31 -2.01
C ARG A 93 11.80 -13.25 -1.91
N GLY A 94 12.47 -12.57 -2.85
CA GLY A 94 13.88 -12.23 -2.77
C GLY A 94 14.82 -13.16 -3.54
N GLU A 95 14.29 -14.11 -4.33
CA GLU A 95 15.13 -15.06 -5.08
C GLU A 95 15.12 -14.83 -6.61
N SER A 96 14.14 -14.11 -7.13
CA SER A 96 13.94 -13.96 -8.57
C SER A 96 14.38 -12.61 -9.13
N ILE A 97 14.59 -11.62 -8.27
CA ILE A 97 15.02 -10.28 -8.70
C ILE A 97 16.52 -10.13 -8.47
N ASP A 98 17.23 -10.02 -9.56
CA ASP A 98 18.66 -9.67 -9.56
C ASP A 98 18.81 -8.24 -8.97
N PRO A 99 19.54 -8.05 -7.85
CA PRO A 99 19.73 -6.75 -7.24
C PRO A 99 20.44 -5.74 -8.16
N ASP A 100 21.20 -6.22 -9.12
CA ASP A 100 21.94 -5.40 -10.08
C ASP A 100 21.17 -5.11 -11.38
N ALA A 101 20.04 -5.79 -11.60
CA ALA A 101 19.18 -5.57 -12.75
C ALA A 101 18.22 -4.40 -12.55
N THR A 102 17.84 -3.76 -13.65
CA THR A 102 16.74 -2.78 -13.62
C THR A 102 15.42 -3.47 -13.24
N PRO A 103 14.44 -2.72 -12.68
CA PRO A 103 13.12 -3.28 -12.40
C PRO A 103 12.47 -3.91 -13.63
N GLU A 104 12.68 -3.32 -14.81
CA GLU A 104 12.13 -3.81 -16.07
C GLU A 104 12.76 -5.15 -16.46
N GLU A 105 14.08 -5.29 -16.37
CA GLU A 105 14.78 -6.54 -16.71
C GLU A 105 14.37 -7.68 -15.81
N SER A 106 14.23 -7.40 -14.50
CA SER A 106 13.81 -8.39 -13.52
C SER A 106 12.36 -8.84 -13.75
N ILE A 107 11.46 -7.89 -13.98
CA ILE A 107 10.04 -8.19 -14.19
C ILE A 107 9.81 -8.80 -15.57
N GLN A 108 10.61 -8.44 -16.60
CA GLN A 108 10.53 -9.07 -17.91
C GLN A 108 10.78 -10.59 -17.80
N LYS A 109 11.77 -11.02 -17.02
CA LYS A 109 12.02 -12.44 -16.77
C LYS A 109 10.81 -13.16 -16.16
N LEU A 110 10.05 -12.48 -15.29
CA LEU A 110 8.83 -13.03 -14.74
C LEU A 110 7.69 -13.04 -15.77
N MET A 111 7.57 -11.99 -16.57
CA MET A 111 6.60 -11.92 -17.68
C MET A 111 6.80 -13.08 -18.67
N ASP A 112 8.04 -13.37 -19.03
CA ASP A 112 8.41 -14.43 -19.98
C ASP A 112 8.01 -15.84 -19.49
N GLN A 113 7.79 -16.02 -18.18
CA GLN A 113 7.31 -17.29 -17.63
C GLN A 113 5.79 -17.48 -17.83
N HIS A 114 5.05 -16.40 -18.06
CA HIS A 114 3.58 -16.40 -18.09
C HIS A 114 3.00 -15.98 -19.43
N PHE A 115 3.74 -15.21 -20.22
CA PHE A 115 3.26 -14.62 -21.46
C PHE A 115 4.32 -14.71 -22.57
N ASP A 116 4.00 -15.41 -23.63
CA ASP A 116 4.90 -15.55 -24.78
C ASP A 116 4.96 -14.25 -25.61
N GLY A 117 6.17 -13.77 -25.89
CA GLY A 117 6.42 -12.67 -26.81
C GLY A 117 5.96 -11.28 -26.33
N VAL A 118 5.60 -11.15 -25.07
CA VAL A 118 5.31 -9.85 -24.46
C VAL A 118 6.60 -9.15 -24.10
N SER A 119 6.72 -7.87 -24.44
CA SER A 119 7.87 -7.07 -24.07
C SER A 119 7.46 -5.76 -23.39
N MET A 120 8.31 -5.30 -22.47
CA MET A 120 8.14 -4.03 -21.79
C MET A 120 8.54 -2.87 -22.70
N GLY A 121 7.74 -1.82 -22.69
CA GLY A 121 7.97 -0.58 -23.39
C GLY A 121 8.31 0.57 -22.43
N GLU A 122 7.74 1.74 -22.71
CA GLU A 122 7.94 2.95 -21.91
C GLU A 122 7.34 2.82 -20.51
N ARG A 123 8.15 3.04 -19.46
CA ARG A 123 7.71 3.13 -18.08
C ARG A 123 7.40 4.58 -17.72
N ILE A 124 6.20 4.83 -17.19
CA ILE A 124 5.79 6.16 -16.72
C ILE A 124 5.88 6.30 -15.21
N TRP A 125 5.80 5.19 -14.46
CA TRP A 125 5.87 5.23 -13.01
C TRP A 125 6.43 3.94 -12.43
N HIS A 126 7.11 4.06 -11.29
CA HIS A 126 7.61 2.92 -10.52
C HIS A 126 7.60 3.26 -9.03
N SER A 127 7.20 2.30 -8.21
CA SER A 127 7.41 2.36 -6.77
C SER A 127 7.78 0.99 -6.20
N LYS A 128 8.58 1.01 -5.14
CA LYS A 128 9.00 -0.16 -4.40
C LYS A 128 8.70 0.06 -2.93
N TRP A 129 8.09 -0.92 -2.28
CA TRP A 129 7.67 -0.79 -0.89
C TRP A 129 7.50 -2.16 -0.23
N GLU A 130 7.61 -2.20 1.09
CA GLU A 130 7.36 -3.39 1.88
C GLU A 130 5.91 -3.44 2.37
N SER A 131 5.30 -4.61 2.23
CA SER A 131 3.98 -4.87 2.80
C SER A 131 4.12 -5.30 4.25
N TRP A 132 3.44 -4.60 5.14
CA TRP A 132 3.39 -4.91 6.56
C TRP A 132 1.98 -5.34 6.96
N VAL A 133 1.90 -6.18 7.99
CA VAL A 133 0.66 -6.48 8.70
C VAL A 133 0.83 -6.02 10.12
N ARG A 134 0.04 -5.04 10.53
CA ARG A 134 0.10 -4.43 11.86
C ARG A 134 -1.30 -4.20 12.41
N LEU A 135 -1.44 -4.36 13.71
CA LEU A 135 -2.69 -4.15 14.40
C LEU A 135 -2.44 -3.40 15.72
N ALA A 136 -3.04 -2.24 15.89
CA ALA A 136 -2.96 -1.50 17.14
C ALA A 136 -3.71 -2.26 18.25
N LYS A 137 -3.11 -2.33 19.45
CA LYS A 137 -3.70 -3.00 20.63
C LYS A 137 -5.04 -2.39 21.04
N THR A 138 -5.25 -1.11 20.76
CA THR A 138 -6.51 -0.41 20.96
C THR A 138 -6.72 0.61 19.88
N TYR A 139 -7.98 0.80 19.48
CA TYR A 139 -8.39 1.80 18.47
C TYR A 139 -8.87 3.10 19.13
N ARG A 140 -8.95 3.11 20.45
CA ARG A 140 -9.46 4.25 21.19
C ARG A 140 -8.68 4.46 22.48
N ASN A 141 -8.30 5.71 22.72
CA ASN A 141 -7.83 6.17 24.02
C ASN A 141 -8.66 7.40 24.42
N GLN A 142 -9.58 7.24 25.39
CA GLN A 142 -10.54 8.26 25.82
C GLN A 142 -11.35 8.84 24.64
N GLN A 143 -11.03 10.06 24.19
CA GLN A 143 -11.70 10.81 23.13
C GLN A 143 -10.86 10.86 21.85
N ILE A 144 -9.80 10.05 21.76
CA ILE A 144 -8.93 9.93 20.61
C ILE A 144 -9.17 8.57 19.97
N PHE A 145 -9.38 8.55 18.65
CA PHE A 145 -9.65 7.35 17.86
C PHE A 145 -8.58 7.17 16.78
N LEU A 146 -8.13 5.93 16.59
CA LEU A 146 -7.30 5.52 15.47
C LEU A 146 -8.20 4.94 14.39
N VAL A 147 -7.98 5.34 13.13
CA VAL A 147 -8.83 4.95 11.98
C VAL A 147 -7.95 4.61 10.79
N GLY A 148 -8.29 3.55 10.09
CA GLY A 148 -7.54 3.08 8.92
C GLY A 148 -6.12 2.67 9.25
N ASP A 149 -5.15 3.01 8.41
CA ASP A 149 -3.75 2.60 8.55
C ASP A 149 -3.06 3.10 9.83
N SER A 150 -3.65 4.07 10.54
CA SER A 150 -3.18 4.44 11.88
C SER A 150 -3.47 3.36 12.91
N ALA A 151 -4.53 2.57 12.70
CA ALA A 151 -4.97 1.48 13.57
C ALA A 151 -4.53 0.11 13.07
N HIS A 152 -4.63 -0.16 11.77
CA HIS A 152 -4.33 -1.48 11.20
C HIS A 152 -3.79 -1.37 9.77
N VAL A 153 -2.88 -2.26 9.46
CA VAL A 153 -2.31 -2.39 8.10
C VAL A 153 -2.47 -3.83 7.66
N HIS A 154 -2.99 -4.02 6.48
CA HIS A 154 -3.26 -5.33 5.90
C HIS A 154 -2.22 -5.74 4.87
N SER A 155 -2.13 -7.06 4.65
CA SER A 155 -1.47 -7.59 3.46
C SER A 155 -2.19 -7.08 2.20
N THR A 156 -1.42 -6.75 1.19
CA THR A 156 -1.95 -6.29 -0.12
C THR A 156 -2.60 -7.37 -0.94
N THR A 157 -2.35 -8.63 -0.62
CA THR A 157 -2.83 -9.79 -1.40
C THR A 157 -4.35 -9.83 -1.57
N GLY A 158 -5.09 -9.31 -0.59
CA GLY A 158 -6.57 -9.26 -0.66
C GLY A 158 -7.15 -7.98 -1.25
N GLY A 159 -6.35 -6.94 -1.51
CA GLY A 159 -6.81 -5.65 -2.02
C GLY A 159 -7.79 -4.90 -1.10
N GLN A 160 -7.86 -5.24 0.20
CA GLN A 160 -8.91 -4.77 1.12
C GLN A 160 -8.52 -3.56 1.97
N GLY A 161 -7.24 -3.14 1.99
CA GLY A 161 -6.76 -2.10 2.88
C GLY A 161 -7.58 -0.81 2.81
N MET A 162 -7.69 -0.21 1.63
CA MET A 162 -8.45 1.02 1.43
C MET A 162 -9.94 0.84 1.79
N ASN A 163 -10.54 -0.26 1.40
CA ASN A 163 -11.96 -0.53 1.69
C ASN A 163 -12.23 -0.60 3.20
N CYS A 164 -11.36 -1.27 3.96
CA CYS A 164 -11.44 -1.32 5.42
C CYS A 164 -11.31 0.07 6.04
N CYS A 165 -10.36 0.89 5.58
CA CYS A 165 -10.18 2.25 6.07
C CYS A 165 -11.42 3.14 5.83
N ILE A 166 -12.06 3.01 4.66
CA ILE A 166 -13.31 3.72 4.34
C ILE A 166 -14.45 3.25 5.26
N GLN A 167 -14.55 1.94 5.50
CA GLN A 167 -15.54 1.36 6.39
C GLN A 167 -15.34 1.78 7.84
N ASP A 168 -14.11 1.91 8.32
CA ASP A 168 -13.80 2.44 9.64
C ASP A 168 -14.31 3.87 9.79
N ALA A 169 -13.99 4.72 8.81
CA ALA A 169 -14.42 6.13 8.83
C ALA A 169 -15.94 6.24 8.82
N TRP A 170 -16.61 5.46 7.99
CA TRP A 170 -18.07 5.38 7.95
C TRP A 170 -18.66 4.92 9.29
N ASN A 171 -18.11 3.83 9.84
CA ASN A 171 -18.59 3.25 11.09
C ASN A 171 -18.39 4.18 12.28
N LEU A 172 -17.30 4.94 12.33
CA LEU A 172 -17.05 5.91 13.39
C LEU A 172 -17.91 7.16 13.22
N GLY A 173 -18.05 7.68 11.99
CA GLY A 173 -18.65 8.99 11.72
C GLY A 173 -20.09 9.15 12.26
N TRP A 174 -20.90 8.12 12.16
CA TRP A 174 -22.29 8.20 12.69
C TRP A 174 -22.40 8.01 14.21
N LYS A 175 -21.33 7.57 14.87
CA LYS A 175 -21.26 7.35 16.32
C LYS A 175 -20.79 8.59 17.10
N LEU A 176 -20.16 9.55 16.46
CA LEU A 176 -19.63 10.78 17.04
C LEU A 176 -20.64 11.92 16.98
#